data_6e548e25c402feb8bbc2c0e6ff2de5c7
#
_entry.id   6e548e25c402feb8bbc2c0e6ff2de5c7
#
_cell.length_a   1.000
_cell.length_b   1.000
_cell.length_c   1.000
_cell.angle_alpha   90.00
_cell.angle_beta   90.00
_cell.angle_gamma   90.00
#
_symmetry.space_group_name_H-M   'P 1'
#
loop_
_entity.id
_entity.type
_entity.pdbx_description
1 polymer ?
#
loop_
_entity_poly.entity_id
_entity_poly.type
_entity_poly.pdbx_seq_one_letter_code
_entity_poly.pdbx_strand_id
1 'polypeptide(L)'
;IAQHASRAALAMRGGMAGSSLVSTDAQETILAAAASVVVGVLMYAISAPGAGRLPDDARAGLLWLGPLLGLAFVALASVRISPQHASASPHRLIRLLGRMGGLPGARVALPAFAAYVLNYLLIGIGLWVVARASGMPSALDFPLVTAAFALSWLVGFLAPGAPAGLGVREGIMVVLLSGAADNAQLLVFVLLARLVTMLGDACNFLIGSAWLAVDQSKGNAVS
;
A
#
# COMPACT_ATOMS: atom_id res chain seq x y z
N ILE A 1 -13.01 -2.50 1.13
CA ILE A 1 -14.03 -3.57 1.32
C ILE A 1 -14.91 -3.67 0.06
N ALA A 2 -15.48 -2.58 -0.46
CA ALA A 2 -16.33 -2.60 -1.65
C ALA A 2 -15.58 -3.11 -2.90
N GLN A 3 -14.32 -2.74 -3.08
CA GLN A 3 -13.48 -3.15 -4.19
C GLN A 3 -13.20 -4.67 -4.19
N HIS A 4 -12.97 -5.24 -3.00
CA HIS A 4 -12.76 -6.69 -2.84
C HIS A 4 -14.07 -7.47 -3.09
N ALA A 5 -15.20 -6.95 -2.63
CA ALA A 5 -16.51 -7.57 -2.86
C ALA A 5 -16.92 -7.59 -4.34
N SER A 6 -16.67 -6.51 -5.10
CA SER A 6 -16.94 -6.46 -6.53
C SER A 6 -16.05 -7.38 -7.36
N ARG A 7 -14.75 -7.46 -7.04
CA ARG A 7 -13.80 -8.39 -7.65
C ARG A 7 -14.20 -9.85 -7.37
N ALA A 8 -14.56 -10.17 -6.11
CA ALA A 8 -15.02 -11.50 -5.72
C ALA A 8 -16.30 -11.91 -6.49
N ALA A 9 -17.27 -11.01 -6.62
CA ALA A 9 -18.49 -11.27 -7.37
C ALA A 9 -18.23 -11.52 -8.87
N LEU A 10 -17.31 -10.77 -9.49
CA LEU A 10 -16.94 -10.95 -10.89
C LEU A 10 -16.18 -12.26 -11.15
N ALA A 11 -15.28 -12.61 -10.26
CA ALA A 11 -14.48 -13.82 -10.41
C ALA A 11 -15.31 -15.09 -10.13
N MET A 12 -16.27 -15.05 -9.20
CA MET A 12 -17.23 -16.15 -9.01
C MET A 12 -18.15 -16.35 -10.23
N ARG A 13 -18.53 -15.27 -10.93
CA ARG A 13 -19.26 -15.35 -12.20
C ARG A 13 -18.40 -15.96 -13.33
N GLY A 14 -17.07 -15.74 -13.30
CA GLY A 14 -16.10 -16.34 -14.22
C GLY A 14 -15.72 -17.79 -13.90
N GLY A 15 -16.36 -18.45 -12.92
CA GLY A 15 -16.13 -19.85 -12.58
C GLY A 15 -14.84 -20.11 -11.79
N MET A 16 -14.18 -19.06 -11.25
CA MET A 16 -13.01 -19.23 -10.38
C MET A 16 -13.42 -19.70 -8.98
N ALA A 17 -12.71 -20.69 -8.45
CA ALA A 17 -12.93 -21.17 -7.09
C ALA A 17 -12.65 -20.06 -6.04
N GLY A 18 -13.51 -19.94 -5.03
CA GLY A 18 -13.36 -18.91 -3.98
C GLY A 18 -12.02 -18.94 -3.25
N SER A 19 -11.36 -20.10 -3.19
CA SER A 19 -10.03 -20.27 -2.61
C SER A 19 -8.92 -19.56 -3.42
N SER A 20 -9.05 -19.50 -4.75
CA SER A 20 -8.08 -18.81 -5.60
C SER A 20 -8.20 -17.29 -5.48
N LEU A 21 -9.39 -16.77 -5.22
CA LEU A 21 -9.65 -15.35 -4.99
C LEU A 21 -9.01 -14.85 -3.69
N VAL A 22 -9.23 -15.60 -2.60
CA VAL A 22 -8.64 -15.26 -1.29
C VAL A 22 -7.11 -15.29 -1.37
N SER A 23 -6.52 -16.24 -2.10
CA SER A 23 -5.07 -16.31 -2.26
C SER A 23 -4.51 -15.12 -3.05
N THR A 24 -5.18 -14.70 -4.11
CA THR A 24 -4.75 -13.55 -4.93
C THR A 24 -4.84 -12.24 -4.13
N ASP A 25 -5.91 -12.06 -3.39
CA ASP A 25 -6.14 -10.86 -2.56
C ASP A 25 -5.09 -10.73 -1.45
N ALA A 26 -4.75 -11.85 -0.82
CA ALA A 26 -3.70 -11.91 0.19
C ALA A 26 -2.30 -11.63 -0.41
N GLN A 27 -2.01 -12.12 -1.61
CA GLN A 27 -0.76 -11.85 -2.32
C GLN A 27 -0.64 -10.36 -2.69
N GLU A 28 -1.69 -9.75 -3.22
CA GLU A 28 -1.73 -8.30 -3.50
C GLU A 28 -1.49 -7.48 -2.23
N THR A 29 -2.11 -7.86 -1.13
CA THR A 29 -1.94 -7.18 0.16
C THR A 29 -0.51 -7.25 0.68
N ILE A 30 0.14 -8.41 0.58
CA ILE A 30 1.55 -8.58 0.99
C ILE A 30 2.46 -7.70 0.12
N LEU A 31 2.23 -7.65 -1.20
CA LEU A 31 2.98 -6.80 -2.12
C LEU A 31 2.83 -5.31 -1.79
N ALA A 32 1.60 -4.87 -1.56
CA ALA A 32 1.29 -3.50 -1.19
C ALA A 32 1.91 -3.11 0.16
N ALA A 33 1.86 -4.00 1.16
CA ALA A 33 2.47 -3.78 2.47
C ALA A 33 4.00 -3.69 2.38
N ALA A 34 4.64 -4.58 1.62
CA ALA A 34 6.08 -4.53 1.40
C ALA A 34 6.51 -3.22 0.68
N ALA A 35 5.78 -2.81 -0.36
CA ALA A 35 6.03 -1.55 -1.04
C ALA A 35 5.86 -0.35 -0.11
N SER A 36 4.84 -0.37 0.76
CA SER A 36 4.59 0.65 1.77
C SER A 36 5.77 0.80 2.75
N VAL A 37 6.33 -0.31 3.24
CA VAL A 37 7.51 -0.28 4.13
C VAL A 37 8.71 0.31 3.41
N VAL A 38 9.01 -0.16 2.19
CA VAL A 38 10.17 0.30 1.43
C VAL A 38 10.06 1.79 1.13
N VAL A 39 8.92 2.24 0.59
CA VAL A 39 8.69 3.65 0.27
C VAL A 39 8.69 4.49 1.54
N GLY A 40 7.98 4.05 2.59
CA GLY A 40 7.86 4.80 3.83
C GLY A 40 9.19 5.01 4.53
N VAL A 41 9.99 3.95 4.69
CA VAL A 41 11.31 4.02 5.34
C VAL A 41 12.28 4.86 4.50
N LEU A 42 12.35 4.61 3.18
CA LEU A 42 13.26 5.34 2.30
C LEU A 42 12.92 6.84 2.24
N MET A 43 11.64 7.16 2.02
CA MET A 43 11.19 8.55 1.94
C MET A 43 11.37 9.29 3.27
N TYR A 44 11.13 8.63 4.41
CA TYR A 44 11.39 9.23 5.71
C TYR A 44 12.88 9.53 5.92
N ALA A 45 13.77 8.63 5.52
CA ALA A 45 15.21 8.80 5.67
C ALA A 45 15.78 9.94 4.81
N ILE A 46 15.20 10.20 3.62
CA ILE A 46 15.65 11.29 2.73
C ILE A 46 14.94 12.62 3.00
N SER A 47 13.85 12.65 3.77
CA SER A 47 13.14 13.88 4.10
C SER A 47 13.98 14.79 4.97
N ALA A 48 13.96 16.10 4.72
CA ALA A 48 14.72 17.07 5.51
C ALA A 48 14.34 17.09 7.00
N PRO A 49 13.03 17.13 7.37
CA PRO A 49 12.61 17.03 8.78
C PRO A 49 12.89 15.66 9.40
N GLY A 50 12.75 14.58 8.63
CA GLY A 50 13.09 13.22 9.09
C GLY A 50 14.59 13.07 9.36
N ALA A 51 15.42 13.60 8.47
CA ALA A 51 16.88 13.61 8.63
C ALA A 51 17.35 14.36 9.89
N GLY A 52 16.71 15.50 10.21
CA GLY A 52 17.06 16.28 11.42
C GLY A 52 16.63 15.63 12.75
N ARG A 53 15.77 14.60 12.71
CA ARG A 53 15.33 13.85 13.90
C ARG A 53 16.12 12.59 14.16
N LEU A 54 16.90 12.14 13.18
CA LEU A 54 17.66 10.91 13.25
C LEU A 54 19.15 11.22 13.38
N PRO A 55 19.88 10.51 14.24
CA PRO A 55 21.34 10.49 14.19
C PRO A 55 21.82 10.03 12.80
N ASP A 56 22.98 10.52 12.37
CA ASP A 56 23.51 10.23 11.02
C ASP A 56 23.73 8.74 10.76
N ASP A 57 24.14 7.98 11.76
CA ASP A 57 24.28 6.53 11.72
C ASP A 57 22.93 5.82 11.56
N ALA A 58 21.90 6.25 12.29
CA ALA A 58 20.55 5.71 12.15
C ALA A 58 19.94 6.04 10.78
N ARG A 59 20.18 7.25 10.27
CA ARG A 59 19.76 7.66 8.93
C ARG A 59 20.43 6.81 7.85
N ALA A 60 21.76 6.64 7.94
CA ALA A 60 22.50 5.77 7.02
C ALA A 60 21.96 4.34 7.06
N GLY A 61 21.67 3.81 8.25
CA GLY A 61 21.05 2.50 8.44
C GLY A 61 19.69 2.38 7.72
N LEU A 62 18.83 3.39 7.85
CA LEU A 62 17.52 3.40 7.18
C LEU A 62 17.62 3.51 5.66
N LEU A 63 18.58 4.26 5.12
CA LEU A 63 18.82 4.37 3.68
C LEU A 63 19.21 3.02 3.06
N TRP A 64 19.91 2.17 3.81
CA TRP A 64 20.21 0.80 3.38
C TRP A 64 19.10 -0.19 3.68
N LEU A 65 18.34 0.01 4.76
CA LEU A 65 17.27 -0.88 5.19
C LEU A 65 16.14 -0.94 4.16
N GLY A 66 15.73 0.18 3.56
CA GLY A 66 14.69 0.22 2.56
C GLY A 66 14.99 -0.67 1.34
N PRO A 67 16.11 -0.46 0.62
CA PRO A 67 16.51 -1.32 -0.49
C PRO A 67 16.74 -2.78 -0.08
N LEU A 68 17.31 -3.05 1.10
CA LEU A 68 17.52 -4.40 1.61
C LEU A 68 16.20 -5.13 1.86
N LEU A 69 15.22 -4.46 2.44
CA LEU A 69 13.88 -5.02 2.64
C LEU A 69 13.18 -5.29 1.29
N GLY A 70 13.32 -4.38 0.33
CA GLY A 70 12.83 -4.57 -1.04
C GLY A 70 13.48 -5.77 -1.71
N LEU A 71 14.81 -5.87 -1.63
CA LEU A 71 15.58 -6.99 -2.19
C LEU A 71 15.23 -8.32 -1.51
N ALA A 72 15.15 -8.35 -0.18
CA ALA A 72 14.74 -9.52 0.59
C ALA A 72 13.31 -9.96 0.20
N PHE A 73 12.41 -9.00 0.01
CA PHE A 73 11.06 -9.28 -0.45
C PHE A 73 11.05 -9.89 -1.86
N VAL A 74 11.80 -9.31 -2.81
CA VAL A 74 11.94 -9.84 -4.16
C VAL A 74 12.56 -11.24 -4.16
N ALA A 75 13.58 -11.47 -3.34
CA ALA A 75 14.18 -12.78 -3.17
C ALA A 75 13.17 -13.80 -2.63
N LEU A 76 12.40 -13.43 -1.60
CA LEU A 76 11.35 -14.28 -1.03
C LEU A 76 10.24 -14.58 -2.03
N ALA A 77 9.83 -13.59 -2.82
CA ALA A 77 8.84 -13.76 -3.89
C ALA A 77 9.36 -14.65 -5.03
N SER A 78 10.68 -14.74 -5.20
CA SER A 78 11.32 -15.60 -6.21
C SER A 78 11.39 -17.07 -5.75
N VAL A 79 11.28 -17.33 -4.46
CA VAL A 79 11.30 -18.69 -3.90
C VAL A 79 9.95 -19.35 -4.12
N ARG A 80 9.92 -20.33 -5.05
CA ARG A 80 8.73 -21.17 -5.25
C ARG A 80 8.64 -22.20 -4.13
N ILE A 81 7.74 -21.99 -3.18
CA ILE A 81 7.45 -22.97 -2.15
C ILE A 81 6.47 -23.99 -2.74
N SER A 82 6.94 -25.21 -2.98
CA SER A 82 6.07 -26.31 -3.40
C SER A 82 5.05 -26.59 -2.26
N PRO A 83 3.75 -26.77 -2.57
CA PRO A 83 2.73 -27.08 -1.56
C PRO A 83 3.07 -28.30 -0.70
N GLN A 84 3.75 -29.27 -1.28
CA GLN A 84 4.20 -30.49 -0.58
C GLN A 84 5.27 -30.20 0.48
N HIS A 85 6.24 -29.33 0.17
CA HIS A 85 7.27 -28.92 1.13
C HIS A 85 6.72 -27.97 2.20
N ALA A 86 5.74 -27.15 1.85
CA ALA A 86 5.10 -26.24 2.79
C ALA A 86 4.30 -26.98 3.86
N SER A 87 3.58 -28.06 3.51
CA SER A 87 2.78 -28.86 4.45
C SER A 87 3.65 -29.64 5.43
N ALA A 88 4.85 -30.06 5.03
CA ALA A 88 5.80 -30.80 5.85
C ALA A 88 6.67 -29.90 6.75
N SER A 89 6.65 -28.58 6.57
CA SER A 89 7.51 -27.67 7.33
C SER A 89 7.04 -27.47 8.76
N PRO A 90 7.96 -27.49 9.77
CA PRO A 90 7.64 -27.19 11.16
C PRO A 90 7.26 -25.70 11.38
N HIS A 91 7.70 -24.80 10.49
CA HIS A 91 7.49 -23.35 10.62
C HIS A 91 6.07 -22.93 10.21
N ARG A 92 5.33 -22.30 11.13
CA ARG A 92 3.95 -21.83 10.91
C ARG A 92 3.84 -20.90 9.69
N LEU A 93 4.84 -20.05 9.48
CA LEU A 93 4.87 -19.07 8.39
C LEU A 93 4.97 -19.75 7.02
N ILE A 94 5.83 -20.76 6.87
CA ILE A 94 5.98 -21.52 5.62
C ILE A 94 4.69 -22.29 5.31
N ARG A 95 4.05 -22.88 6.32
CA ARG A 95 2.75 -23.55 6.12
C ARG A 95 1.64 -22.57 5.71
N LEU A 96 1.64 -21.35 6.28
CA LEU A 96 0.67 -20.33 5.91
C LEU A 96 0.88 -19.88 4.45
N LEU A 97 2.11 -19.57 4.07
CA LEU A 97 2.47 -19.20 2.69
C LEU A 97 2.13 -20.32 1.69
N GLY A 98 2.36 -21.58 2.07
CA GLY A 98 1.98 -22.72 1.23
C GLY A 98 0.46 -22.86 1.05
N ARG A 99 -0.34 -22.57 2.08
CA ARG A 99 -1.81 -22.56 2.00
C ARG A 99 -2.35 -21.42 1.12
N MET A 100 -1.62 -20.31 1.03
CA MET A 100 -1.96 -19.17 0.16
C MET A 100 -1.53 -19.39 -1.30
N GLY A 101 -1.03 -20.59 -1.65
CA GLY A 101 -0.56 -20.88 -3.02
C GLY A 101 0.83 -20.33 -3.33
N GLY A 102 1.58 -19.88 -2.32
CA GLY A 102 2.87 -19.22 -2.47
C GLY A 102 2.74 -17.77 -2.96
N LEU A 103 3.88 -17.06 -3.01
CA LEU A 103 3.93 -15.75 -3.65
C LEU A 103 3.95 -15.94 -5.19
N PRO A 104 3.38 -15.01 -5.98
CA PRO A 104 3.47 -15.05 -7.42
C PRO A 104 4.95 -15.04 -7.82
N GLY A 105 5.34 -15.85 -8.83
CA GLY A 105 6.74 -15.91 -9.27
C GLY A 105 7.28 -14.51 -9.60
N ALA A 106 8.60 -14.32 -9.53
CA ALA A 106 9.27 -13.02 -9.69
C ALA A 106 8.84 -12.23 -10.94
N ARG A 107 8.50 -12.92 -12.04
CA ARG A 107 8.00 -12.27 -13.27
C ARG A 107 6.68 -11.50 -13.09
N VAL A 108 5.86 -11.89 -12.12
CA VAL A 108 4.59 -11.23 -11.79
C VAL A 108 4.75 -10.35 -10.56
N ALA A 109 5.49 -10.80 -9.56
CA ALA A 109 5.68 -10.08 -8.31
C ALA A 109 6.46 -8.75 -8.50
N LEU A 110 7.50 -8.74 -9.36
CA LEU A 110 8.31 -7.55 -9.60
C LEU A 110 7.52 -6.38 -10.23
N PRO A 111 6.83 -6.57 -11.36
CA PRO A 111 6.05 -5.47 -11.93
C PRO A 111 4.90 -5.04 -11.03
N ALA A 112 4.26 -5.96 -10.31
CA ALA A 112 3.23 -5.61 -9.33
C ALA A 112 3.79 -4.80 -8.16
N PHE A 113 4.93 -5.19 -7.61
CA PHE A 113 5.62 -4.42 -6.57
C PHE A 113 6.03 -3.03 -7.06
N ALA A 114 6.61 -2.93 -8.28
CA ALA A 114 6.95 -1.64 -8.89
C ALA A 114 5.72 -0.75 -9.09
N ALA A 115 4.58 -1.34 -9.48
CA ALA A 115 3.32 -0.62 -9.61
C ALA A 115 2.83 -0.08 -8.27
N TYR A 116 2.96 -0.84 -7.16
CA TYR A 116 2.62 -0.35 -5.83
C TYR A 116 3.57 0.76 -5.35
N VAL A 117 4.87 0.63 -5.60
CA VAL A 117 5.84 1.70 -5.31
C VAL A 117 5.46 2.98 -6.06
N LEU A 118 5.20 2.86 -7.37
CA LEU A 118 4.76 4.00 -8.19
C LEU A 118 3.46 4.60 -7.66
N ASN A 119 2.50 3.77 -7.27
CA ASN A 119 1.23 4.22 -6.69
C ASN A 119 1.44 5.06 -5.42
N TYR A 120 2.30 4.61 -4.48
CA TYR A 120 2.62 5.39 -3.27
C TYR A 120 3.29 6.72 -3.60
N LEU A 121 4.18 6.74 -4.59
CA LEU A 121 4.83 7.98 -5.04
C LEU A 121 3.83 8.94 -5.67
N LEU A 122 2.92 8.47 -6.52
CA LEU A 122 1.88 9.29 -7.15
C LEU A 122 0.91 9.88 -6.12
N ILE A 123 0.47 9.07 -5.15
CA ILE A 123 -0.36 9.57 -4.05
C ILE A 123 0.43 10.59 -3.23
N GLY A 124 1.71 10.34 -2.96
CA GLY A 124 2.60 11.28 -2.27
C GLY A 124 2.72 12.61 -2.99
N ILE A 125 2.88 12.61 -4.31
CA ILE A 125 2.88 13.83 -5.14
C ILE A 125 1.54 14.58 -4.98
N GLY A 126 0.42 13.87 -5.11
CA GLY A 126 -0.92 14.46 -4.95
C GLY A 126 -1.10 15.13 -3.60
N LEU A 127 -0.74 14.44 -2.51
CA LEU A 127 -0.83 14.97 -1.16
C LEU A 127 0.13 16.14 -0.91
N TRP A 128 1.34 16.08 -1.46
CA TRP A 128 2.29 17.19 -1.39
C TRP A 128 1.76 18.43 -2.13
N VAL A 129 1.15 18.26 -3.29
CA VAL A 129 0.48 19.37 -4.02
C VAL A 129 -0.65 19.95 -3.16
N VAL A 130 -1.46 19.11 -2.52
CA VAL A 130 -2.50 19.57 -1.57
C VAL A 130 -1.89 20.36 -0.43
N ALA A 131 -0.78 19.88 0.16
CA ALA A 131 -0.07 20.60 1.22
C ALA A 131 0.38 21.99 0.74
N ARG A 132 0.97 22.08 -0.47
CA ARG A 132 1.39 23.38 -1.05
C ARG A 132 0.21 24.30 -1.32
N ALA A 133 -0.85 23.79 -1.93
CA ALA A 133 -2.07 24.55 -2.24
C ALA A 133 -2.80 25.05 -0.97
N SER A 134 -2.70 24.32 0.15
CA SER A 134 -3.27 24.69 1.43
C SER A 134 -2.39 25.63 2.27
N GLY A 135 -1.27 26.11 1.73
CA GLY A 135 -0.37 27.03 2.44
C GLY A 135 0.42 26.37 3.59
N MET A 136 0.60 25.04 3.57
CA MET A 136 1.38 24.34 4.58
C MET A 136 2.86 24.74 4.52
N PRO A 137 3.57 24.73 5.68
CA PRO A 137 4.99 25.06 5.74
C PRO A 137 5.84 24.21 4.79
N SER A 138 6.95 24.78 4.33
CA SER A 138 7.90 24.08 3.42
C SER A 138 8.52 22.83 4.05
N ALA A 139 8.52 22.73 5.38
CA ALA A 139 8.96 21.55 6.12
C ALA A 139 8.12 20.30 5.84
N LEU A 140 6.86 20.44 5.38
CA LEU A 140 6.11 19.32 4.79
C LEU A 140 6.61 19.07 3.37
N ASP A 141 7.81 18.53 3.22
CA ASP A 141 8.40 18.19 1.93
C ASP A 141 7.73 16.93 1.32
N PHE A 142 7.96 16.71 0.02
CA PHE A 142 7.40 15.57 -0.70
C PHE A 142 7.78 14.21 -0.06
N PRO A 143 9.06 13.97 0.31
CA PRO A 143 9.43 12.71 0.94
C PRO A 143 8.73 12.48 2.28
N LEU A 144 8.61 13.49 3.14
CA LEU A 144 7.98 13.35 4.45
C LEU A 144 6.49 13.02 4.33
N VAL A 145 5.77 13.72 3.45
CA VAL A 145 4.35 13.49 3.20
C VAL A 145 4.12 12.09 2.64
N THR A 146 4.97 11.66 1.70
CA THR A 146 4.89 10.31 1.10
C THR A 146 5.16 9.23 2.14
N ALA A 147 6.18 9.42 2.98
CA ALA A 147 6.52 8.51 4.07
C ALA A 147 5.37 8.39 5.08
N ALA A 148 4.84 9.53 5.52
CA ALA A 148 3.74 9.57 6.47
C ALA A 148 2.49 8.85 5.94
N PHE A 149 2.16 9.04 4.66
CA PHE A 149 1.06 8.34 4.02
C PHE A 149 1.30 6.83 3.94
N ALA A 150 2.46 6.41 3.42
CA ALA A 150 2.77 5.00 3.23
C ALA A 150 2.78 4.23 4.57
N LEU A 151 3.47 4.76 5.59
CA LEU A 151 3.55 4.12 6.90
C LEU A 151 2.21 4.13 7.64
N SER A 152 1.44 5.22 7.55
CA SER A 152 0.10 5.28 8.15
C SER A 152 -0.86 4.29 7.52
N TRP A 153 -0.76 4.08 6.20
CA TRP A 153 -1.55 3.07 5.49
C TRP A 153 -1.27 1.67 6.03
N LEU A 154 0.00 1.32 6.18
CA LEU A 154 0.43 0.01 6.71
C LEU A 154 -0.10 -0.22 8.13
N VAL A 155 0.14 0.75 9.03
CA VAL A 155 -0.30 0.62 10.44
C VAL A 155 -1.81 0.57 10.54
N GLY A 156 -2.52 1.40 9.78
CA GLY A 156 -3.98 1.38 9.72
C GLY A 156 -4.56 0.09 9.15
N PHE A 157 -3.85 -0.55 8.20
CA PHE A 157 -4.23 -1.86 7.69
C PHE A 157 -4.04 -2.98 8.73
N LEU A 158 -2.96 -2.91 9.52
CA LEU A 158 -2.66 -3.90 10.56
C LEU A 158 -3.48 -3.70 11.84
N ALA A 159 -4.16 -2.55 12.02
CA ALA A 159 -4.89 -2.23 13.24
C ALA A 159 -6.19 -3.07 13.35
N PRO A 160 -6.28 -4.02 14.30
CA PRO A 160 -7.47 -4.82 14.48
C PRO A 160 -8.63 -3.95 15.02
N GLY A 161 -9.82 -4.11 14.44
CA GLY A 161 -11.02 -3.45 14.92
C GLY A 161 -11.28 -2.03 14.39
N ALA A 162 -10.35 -1.42 13.65
CA ALA A 162 -10.57 -0.15 12.99
C ALA A 162 -11.06 -0.37 11.54
N PRO A 163 -12.35 -0.15 11.21
CA PRO A 163 -12.84 -0.30 9.84
C PRO A 163 -12.04 0.59 8.88
N ALA A 164 -11.35 -0.01 7.91
CA ALA A 164 -10.47 0.70 6.96
C ALA A 164 -9.37 1.56 7.63
N GLY A 165 -8.98 1.26 8.88
CA GLY A 165 -7.97 2.01 9.63
C GLY A 165 -8.40 3.43 10.03
N LEU A 166 -9.70 3.70 10.09
CA LEU A 166 -10.24 5.01 10.48
C LEU A 166 -9.73 5.41 11.87
N GLY A 167 -9.23 6.63 11.98
CA GLY A 167 -8.63 7.19 13.20
C GLY A 167 -7.16 6.81 13.39
N VAL A 168 -6.79 5.55 13.12
CA VAL A 168 -5.40 5.07 13.28
C VAL A 168 -4.49 5.69 12.22
N ARG A 169 -4.89 5.68 10.96
CA ARG A 169 -4.10 6.26 9.86
C ARG A 169 -3.89 7.76 10.06
N GLU A 170 -4.94 8.46 10.43
CA GLU A 170 -4.91 9.88 10.69
C GLU A 170 -3.99 10.19 11.88
N GLY A 171 -4.11 9.45 12.98
CA GLY A 171 -3.25 9.60 14.15
C GLY A 171 -1.77 9.36 13.84
N ILE A 172 -1.44 8.31 13.11
CA ILE A 172 -0.05 8.02 12.69
C ILE A 172 0.49 9.10 11.75
N MET A 173 -0.33 9.61 10.80
CA MET A 173 0.09 10.73 9.95
C MET A 173 0.42 11.97 10.78
N VAL A 174 -0.42 12.35 11.74
CA VAL A 174 -0.16 13.50 12.63
C VAL A 174 1.13 13.29 13.41
N VAL A 175 1.37 12.10 13.96
CA VAL A 175 2.60 11.78 14.71
C VAL A 175 3.84 11.91 13.82
N LEU A 176 3.82 11.34 12.62
CA LEU A 176 4.97 11.36 11.71
C LEU A 176 5.25 12.77 11.16
N LEU A 177 4.22 13.58 10.96
CA LEU A 177 4.33 14.95 10.47
C LEU A 177 4.55 15.97 11.62
N SER A 178 4.43 15.54 12.89
CA SER A 178 4.59 16.43 14.06
C SER A 178 5.93 17.18 13.99
N GLY A 179 5.93 18.48 14.36
CA GLY A 179 7.10 19.34 14.29
C GLY A 179 7.46 19.87 12.89
N ALA A 180 6.76 19.44 11.82
CA ALA A 180 6.90 20.03 10.49
C ALA A 180 5.89 21.17 10.25
N ALA A 181 4.80 21.19 11.04
CA ALA A 181 3.81 22.25 11.04
C ALA A 181 3.10 22.31 12.41
N ASP A 182 2.29 23.32 12.63
CA ASP A 182 1.46 23.43 13.84
C ASP A 182 0.39 22.33 13.88
N ASN A 183 0.03 21.88 15.08
CA ASN A 183 -0.91 20.77 15.28
C ASN A 183 -2.27 21.00 14.62
N ALA A 184 -2.80 22.23 14.68
CA ALA A 184 -4.07 22.56 14.05
C ALA A 184 -3.97 22.45 12.51
N GLN A 185 -2.88 22.95 11.92
CA GLN A 185 -2.61 22.84 10.49
C GLN A 185 -2.46 21.38 10.07
N LEU A 186 -1.76 20.56 10.86
CA LEU A 186 -1.59 19.13 10.58
C LEU A 186 -2.92 18.38 10.56
N LEU A 187 -3.81 18.67 11.53
CA LEU A 187 -5.13 18.07 11.57
C LEU A 187 -5.94 18.42 10.31
N VAL A 188 -5.95 19.69 9.93
CA VAL A 188 -6.62 20.13 8.68
C VAL A 188 -6.04 19.43 7.47
N PHE A 189 -4.70 19.37 7.35
CA PHE A 189 -4.03 18.70 6.25
C PHE A 189 -4.38 17.21 6.18
N VAL A 190 -4.33 16.50 7.31
CA VAL A 190 -4.63 15.06 7.37
C VAL A 190 -6.09 14.78 6.98
N LEU A 191 -7.03 15.64 7.37
CA LEU A 191 -8.43 15.54 6.96
C LEU A 191 -8.60 15.80 5.45
N LEU A 192 -7.92 16.81 4.89
CA LEU A 192 -7.91 17.06 3.47
C LEU A 192 -7.29 15.90 2.68
N ALA A 193 -6.17 15.36 3.16
CA ALA A 193 -5.52 14.19 2.58
C ALA A 193 -6.47 12.98 2.55
N ARG A 194 -7.26 12.80 3.61
CA ARG A 194 -8.28 11.76 3.67
C ARG A 194 -9.39 11.98 2.65
N LEU A 195 -9.91 13.19 2.56
CA LEU A 195 -10.94 13.55 1.59
C LEU A 195 -10.47 13.28 0.15
N VAL A 196 -9.26 13.72 -0.19
CA VAL A 196 -8.68 13.52 -1.52
C VAL A 196 -8.50 12.04 -1.84
N THR A 197 -7.99 11.24 -0.91
CA THR A 197 -7.82 9.80 -1.13
C THR A 197 -9.17 9.08 -1.25
N MET A 198 -10.18 9.45 -0.46
CA MET A 198 -11.54 8.89 -0.57
C MET A 198 -12.21 9.25 -1.90
N LEU A 199 -12.04 10.49 -2.38
CA LEU A 199 -12.53 10.90 -3.70
C LEU A 199 -11.81 10.14 -4.81
N GLY A 200 -10.50 9.94 -4.70
CA GLY A 200 -9.72 9.12 -5.63
C GLY A 200 -10.23 7.68 -5.70
N ASP A 201 -10.47 7.06 -4.55
CA ASP A 201 -11.03 5.70 -4.48
C ASP A 201 -12.43 5.62 -5.09
N ALA A 202 -13.29 6.63 -4.84
CA ALA A 202 -14.62 6.72 -5.44
C ALA A 202 -14.56 6.89 -6.96
N CYS A 203 -13.69 7.76 -7.47
CA CYS A 203 -13.47 7.93 -8.91
C CYS A 203 -12.98 6.63 -9.57
N ASN A 204 -12.00 5.95 -8.97
CA ASN A 204 -11.51 4.68 -9.47
C ASN A 204 -12.60 3.61 -9.50
N PHE A 205 -13.45 3.56 -8.49
CA PHE A 205 -14.59 2.64 -8.44
C PHE A 205 -15.60 2.94 -9.56
N LEU A 206 -15.95 4.21 -9.78
CA LEU A 206 -16.88 4.62 -10.83
C LEU A 206 -16.33 4.33 -12.23
N ILE A 207 -15.07 4.64 -12.50
CA ILE A 207 -14.42 4.36 -13.78
C ILE A 207 -14.36 2.86 -14.03
N GLY A 208 -13.96 2.06 -13.04
CA GLY A 208 -13.89 0.62 -13.15
C GLY A 208 -15.27 -0.02 -13.40
N SER A 209 -16.32 0.45 -12.70
CA SER A 209 -17.68 -0.06 -12.88
C SER A 209 -18.26 0.32 -14.24
N ALA A 210 -18.01 1.54 -14.71
CA ALA A 210 -18.46 1.98 -16.04
C ALA A 210 -17.78 1.17 -17.17
N TRP A 211 -16.48 0.92 -17.04
CA TRP A 211 -15.74 0.12 -18.03
C TRP A 211 -16.28 -1.32 -18.12
N LEU A 212 -16.56 -1.95 -16.98
CA LEU A 212 -17.15 -3.29 -16.92
C LEU A 212 -18.56 -3.32 -17.55
N ALA A 213 -19.38 -2.30 -17.35
CA ALA A 213 -20.70 -2.22 -17.96
C ALA A 213 -20.62 -2.14 -19.50
N VAL A 214 -19.66 -1.39 -20.03
CA VAL A 214 -19.43 -1.28 -21.48
C VAL A 214 -18.93 -2.59 -22.08
N ASP A 215 -18.04 -3.30 -21.38
CA ASP A 215 -17.50 -4.58 -21.86
C ASP A 215 -18.58 -5.67 -21.91
N GLN A 216 -19.45 -5.74 -20.91
CA GLN A 216 -20.58 -6.66 -20.88
C GLN A 216 -21.58 -6.38 -22.01
N SER A 217 -21.83 -5.12 -22.36
CA SER A 217 -22.74 -4.76 -23.46
C SER A 217 -22.21 -5.23 -24.81
N LYS A 218 -20.89 -5.21 -25.02
CA LYS A 218 -20.26 -5.72 -26.24
C LYS A 218 -20.31 -7.25 -26.34
N GLY A 219 -20.13 -7.96 -25.22
CA GLY A 219 -20.24 -9.41 -25.18
C GLY A 219 -21.63 -9.94 -25.54
N ASN A 220 -22.67 -9.25 -25.06
CA ASN A 220 -24.07 -9.63 -25.35
C ASN A 220 -24.52 -9.26 -26.78
N ALA A 221 -23.81 -8.39 -27.50
CA ALA A 221 -24.15 -8.00 -28.87
C ALA A 221 -23.56 -8.97 -29.92
N VAL A 222 -22.69 -9.91 -29.52
CA VAL A 222 -22.01 -10.88 -30.39
C VAL A 222 -22.57 -12.31 -30.24
N SER A 223 -23.40 -12.53 -29.22
CA SER A 223 -24.15 -13.81 -29.00
C SER A 223 -25.54 -13.78 -29.64
#